data_902643294542fb2f64d4fa45ff9fae61
#
_entry.id   902643294542fb2f64d4fa45ff9fae61
#
_cell.length_a   1.000
_cell.length_b   1.000
_cell.length_c   1.000
_cell.angle_alpha   90.00
_cell.angle_beta   90.00
_cell.angle_gamma   90.00
#
_symmetry.space_group_name_H-M   'P 1'
#
loop_
_entity.id
_entity.type
_entity.pdbx_description
1 polymer ?
#
loop_
_entity_poly.entity_id
_entity_poly.type
_entity_poly.pdbx_seq_one_letter_code
_entity_poly.pdbx_strand_id
1 'polypeptide(L)'
;MNHVDAERQLIIVPSLLLPEVASAIGRGRQDDGLAMAYVEQLRQLPHLTFIAIDSTIAWRAASIAAAQRLRGSNAIYAAVAQRYNTTLVTLDAEQLQRLNDVIPTRTPAQISQTWAAQSEE
;
A
#
# COMPACT_ATOMS: atom_id res chain seq x y z
N MET A 1 9.10 23.55 -11.54
CA MET A 1 8.45 22.93 -11.68
C MET A 1 8.33 22.10 -10.87
N ASN A 2 8.09 21.95 -10.05
CA ASN A 2 8.08 21.06 -9.50
C ASN A 2 7.04 20.66 -8.61
N HIS A 3 6.00 21.32 -8.42
CA HIS A 3 4.84 20.95 -7.80
C HIS A 3 4.26 19.78 -8.41
N VAL A 4 4.44 19.58 -9.60
CA VAL A 4 4.06 18.36 -10.26
C VAL A 4 4.74 17.17 -9.61
N ASP A 5 5.94 17.37 -9.17
CA ASP A 5 6.65 16.31 -8.47
C ASP A 5 6.03 15.99 -7.13
N ALA A 6 5.49 16.98 -6.45
CA ALA A 6 4.78 16.72 -5.21
C ALA A 6 3.58 15.83 -5.45
N GLU A 7 2.86 16.03 -6.54
CA GLU A 7 1.72 15.18 -6.86
C GLU A 7 2.16 13.75 -7.10
N ARG A 8 3.32 13.55 -7.71
CA ARG A 8 3.81 12.19 -7.94
C ARG A 8 4.18 11.49 -6.66
N GLN A 9 4.31 12.22 -5.56
CA GLN A 9 4.65 11.64 -4.28
C GLN A 9 3.44 11.24 -3.47
N LEU A 10 2.23 11.46 -4.00
CA LEU A 10 1.02 10.99 -3.32
C LEU A 10 1.02 9.48 -3.25
N ILE A 11 0.71 8.97 -2.08
CA ILE A 11 0.66 7.53 -1.83
C ILE A 11 -0.78 7.15 -1.59
N ILE A 12 -1.25 6.16 -2.34
CA ILE A 12 -2.61 5.65 -2.21
C ILE A 12 -2.54 4.28 -1.55
N VAL A 13 -3.32 4.11 -0.48
CA VAL A 13 -3.36 2.85 0.25
C VAL A 13 -4.80 2.50 0.59
N PRO A 14 -5.12 1.21 0.69
CA PRO A 14 -6.45 0.85 1.19
C PRO A 14 -6.56 1.17 2.68
N SER A 15 -7.77 1.50 3.11
CA SER A 15 -8.03 1.77 4.52
C SER A 15 -7.72 0.57 5.41
N LEU A 16 -7.58 -0.61 4.81
CA LEU A 16 -7.15 -1.82 5.50
C LEU A 16 -5.82 -1.63 6.23
N LEU A 17 -4.98 -0.70 5.77
CA LEU A 17 -3.69 -0.46 6.42
C LEU A 17 -3.86 -0.10 7.90
N LEU A 18 -4.91 0.63 8.23
CA LEU A 18 -5.11 1.10 9.60
C LEU A 18 -5.27 -0.05 10.59
N PRO A 19 -6.21 -1.00 10.39
CA PRO A 19 -6.30 -2.12 11.31
C PRO A 19 -5.10 -3.05 11.25
N GLU A 20 -4.41 -3.13 10.12
CA GLU A 20 -3.21 -3.97 10.04
C GLU A 20 -2.08 -3.42 10.88
N VAL A 21 -1.86 -2.10 10.83
CA VAL A 21 -0.84 -1.47 11.66
C VAL A 21 -1.22 -1.57 13.13
N ALA A 22 -2.48 -1.31 13.46
CA ALA A 22 -2.94 -1.42 14.83
C ALA A 22 -2.73 -2.83 15.37
N SER A 23 -3.03 -3.84 14.55
CA SER A 23 -2.88 -5.23 14.96
C SER A 23 -1.40 -5.58 15.19
N ALA A 24 -0.53 -5.15 14.28
CA ALA A 24 0.89 -5.47 14.40
C ALA A 24 1.50 -4.86 15.66
N ILE A 25 1.19 -3.59 15.94
CA ILE A 25 1.74 -2.90 17.10
C ILE A 25 1.10 -3.41 18.37
N GLY A 26 -0.23 -3.58 18.36
CA GLY A 26 -0.95 -4.05 19.55
C GLY A 26 -0.48 -5.42 20.01
N ARG A 27 -0.28 -6.34 19.05
CA ARG A 27 0.19 -7.67 19.40
C ARG A 27 1.66 -7.67 19.79
N GLY A 28 2.48 -6.90 19.11
CA GLY A 28 3.90 -6.87 19.36
C GLY A 28 4.25 -6.22 20.69
N ARG A 29 3.59 -5.11 21.01
CA ARG A 29 3.88 -4.36 22.23
C ARG A 29 2.86 -4.57 23.33
N GLN A 30 1.73 -5.20 23.01
CA GLN A 30 0.63 -5.39 23.96
C GLN A 30 0.18 -4.06 24.56
N ASP A 31 0.12 -3.03 23.70
CA ASP A 31 -0.17 -1.67 24.12
C ASP A 31 -1.12 -1.06 23.09
N ASP A 32 -2.41 -1.10 23.39
CA ASP A 32 -3.42 -0.59 22.46
C ASP A 32 -3.38 0.94 22.34
N GLY A 33 -3.01 1.63 23.40
CA GLY A 33 -2.85 3.07 23.33
C GLY A 33 -1.76 3.49 22.36
N LEU A 34 -0.63 2.80 22.40
CA LEU A 34 0.46 3.06 21.47
C LEU A 34 0.04 2.74 20.04
N ALA A 35 -0.66 1.60 19.85
CA ALA A 35 -1.12 1.21 18.52
C ALA A 35 -2.03 2.28 17.92
N MET A 36 -2.98 2.79 18.69
CA MET A 36 -3.91 3.79 18.19
C MET A 36 -3.25 5.13 17.97
N ALA A 37 -2.21 5.46 18.74
CA ALA A 37 -1.46 6.68 18.51
C ALA A 37 -0.75 6.63 17.14
N TYR A 38 -0.19 5.48 16.78
CA TYR A 38 0.42 5.31 15.47
C TYR A 38 -0.60 5.39 14.35
N VAL A 39 -1.76 4.78 14.54
CA VAL A 39 -2.83 4.83 13.53
C VAL A 39 -3.26 6.27 13.29
N GLU A 40 -3.39 7.04 14.37
CA GLU A 40 -3.80 8.43 14.25
C GLU A 40 -2.75 9.25 13.50
N GLN A 41 -1.48 8.99 13.73
CA GLN A 41 -0.42 9.66 12.99
C GLN A 41 -0.47 9.31 11.50
N LEU A 42 -0.72 8.05 11.18
CA LEU A 42 -0.85 7.65 9.78
C LEU A 42 -2.00 8.37 9.10
N ARG A 43 -3.14 8.49 9.79
CA ARG A 43 -4.30 9.16 9.21
C ARG A 43 -4.02 10.60 8.85
N GLN A 44 -3.08 11.22 9.53
CA GLN A 44 -2.81 12.65 9.37
C GLN A 44 -1.65 12.95 8.41
N LEU A 45 -1.02 11.93 7.85
CA LEU A 45 0.08 12.17 6.92
C LEU A 45 -0.45 12.85 5.65
N PRO A 46 0.14 13.98 5.27
CA PRO A 46 -0.44 14.80 4.20
C PRO A 46 -0.41 14.18 2.82
N HIS A 47 0.52 13.26 2.57
CA HIS A 47 0.63 12.66 1.23
C HIS A 47 0.05 11.26 1.15
N LEU A 48 -0.63 10.82 2.19
CA LEU A 48 -1.18 9.48 2.25
C LEU A 48 -2.70 9.55 2.09
N THR A 49 -3.20 8.94 1.04
CA THR A 49 -4.63 8.93 0.75
C THR A 49 -5.18 7.53 0.99
N PHE A 50 -6.17 7.43 1.85
CA PHE A 50 -6.78 6.16 2.20
C PHE A 50 -7.99 5.91 1.31
N ILE A 51 -8.02 4.74 0.69
CA ILE A 51 -9.09 4.34 -0.22
C ILE A 51 -9.99 3.35 0.51
N ALA A 52 -11.28 3.65 0.57
CA ALA A 52 -12.24 2.75 1.18
C ALA A 52 -12.39 1.49 0.34
N ILE A 53 -12.59 0.36 1.01
CA ILE A 53 -12.76 -0.92 0.35
C ILE A 53 -14.25 -1.07 0.05
N ASP A 54 -14.64 -0.68 -1.16
CA ASP A 54 -16.02 -0.82 -1.60
C ASP A 54 -16.22 -2.19 -2.27
N SER A 55 -17.44 -2.46 -2.71
CA SER A 55 -17.75 -3.76 -3.30
C SER A 55 -17.00 -3.99 -4.61
N THR A 56 -16.72 -2.94 -5.36
CA THR A 56 -15.95 -3.08 -6.60
C THR A 56 -14.53 -3.52 -6.32
N ILE A 57 -13.90 -2.90 -5.34
CA ILE A 57 -12.53 -3.29 -4.94
C ILE A 57 -12.53 -4.68 -4.35
N ALA A 58 -13.53 -5.00 -3.53
CA ALA A 58 -13.62 -6.34 -2.93
C ALA A 58 -13.76 -7.42 -4.00
N TRP A 59 -14.58 -7.19 -5.01
CA TRP A 59 -14.76 -8.14 -6.10
C TRP A 59 -13.48 -8.32 -6.90
N ARG A 60 -12.82 -7.21 -7.23
CA ARG A 60 -11.56 -7.26 -7.95
C ARG A 60 -10.49 -7.99 -7.14
N ALA A 61 -10.44 -7.74 -5.84
CA ALA A 61 -9.51 -8.42 -4.95
C ALA A 61 -9.76 -9.92 -4.92
N ALA A 62 -11.04 -10.33 -4.89
CA ALA A 62 -11.39 -11.74 -4.90
C ALA A 62 -10.87 -12.42 -6.17
N SER A 63 -11.03 -11.76 -7.31
CA SER A 63 -10.54 -12.28 -8.57
C SER A 63 -9.02 -12.42 -8.57
N ILE A 64 -8.32 -11.42 -8.07
CA ILE A 64 -6.86 -11.46 -8.00
C ILE A 64 -6.40 -12.55 -7.04
N ALA A 65 -7.05 -12.65 -5.88
CA ALA A 65 -6.69 -13.65 -4.89
C ALA A 65 -6.81 -15.06 -5.46
N ALA A 66 -7.91 -15.33 -6.17
CA ALA A 66 -8.14 -16.62 -6.75
C ALA A 66 -7.13 -16.95 -7.85
N ALA A 67 -6.86 -15.98 -8.73
CA ALA A 67 -5.96 -16.20 -9.86
C ALA A 67 -4.50 -16.31 -9.43
N GLN A 68 -4.09 -15.48 -8.47
CA GLN A 68 -2.69 -15.40 -8.05
C GLN A 68 -2.43 -16.16 -6.75
N ARG A 69 -3.46 -16.74 -6.15
CA ARG A 69 -3.34 -17.53 -4.91
C ARG A 69 -2.75 -16.71 -3.77
N LEU A 70 -3.26 -15.49 -3.62
CA LEU A 70 -2.83 -14.59 -2.57
C LEU A 70 -3.81 -14.62 -1.41
N ARG A 71 -3.31 -14.24 -0.24
CA ARG A 71 -4.20 -13.95 0.89
C ARG A 71 -5.08 -12.78 0.53
N GLY A 72 -6.29 -12.77 1.11
CA GLY A 72 -7.26 -11.72 0.80
C GLY A 72 -6.74 -10.31 1.05
N SER A 73 -6.04 -10.10 2.17
CA SER A 73 -5.50 -8.77 2.48
C SER A 73 -4.51 -8.32 1.42
N ASN A 74 -3.62 -9.20 0.98
CA ASN A 74 -2.65 -8.86 -0.05
C ASN A 74 -3.35 -8.54 -1.36
N ALA A 75 -4.41 -9.25 -1.68
CA ALA A 75 -5.17 -9.02 -2.90
C ALA A 75 -5.87 -7.66 -2.87
N ILE A 76 -6.27 -7.19 -1.69
CA ILE A 76 -6.90 -5.88 -1.57
C ILE A 76 -5.92 -4.76 -1.93
N TYR A 77 -4.67 -4.87 -1.46
CA TYR A 77 -3.64 -3.89 -1.84
C TYR A 77 -3.42 -3.90 -3.35
N ALA A 78 -3.36 -5.10 -3.93
CA ALA A 78 -3.18 -5.23 -5.38
C ALA A 78 -4.36 -4.64 -6.14
N ALA A 79 -5.59 -4.86 -5.67
CA ALA A 79 -6.78 -4.35 -6.33
C ALA A 79 -6.81 -2.81 -6.31
N VAL A 80 -6.41 -2.21 -5.20
CA VAL A 80 -6.35 -0.76 -5.10
C VAL A 80 -5.29 -0.22 -6.05
N ALA A 81 -4.11 -0.82 -6.06
CA ALA A 81 -3.04 -0.37 -6.94
C ALA A 81 -3.47 -0.48 -8.41
N GLN A 82 -4.14 -1.55 -8.78
CA GLN A 82 -4.59 -1.74 -10.14
C GLN A 82 -5.66 -0.73 -10.53
N ARG A 83 -6.63 -0.50 -9.63
CA ARG A 83 -7.72 0.43 -9.92
C ARG A 83 -7.21 1.84 -10.17
N TYR A 84 -6.21 2.26 -9.42
CA TYR A 84 -5.68 3.61 -9.53
C TYR A 84 -4.44 3.68 -10.40
N ASN A 85 -4.11 2.58 -11.06
CA ASN A 85 -2.99 2.50 -12.00
C ASN A 85 -1.69 2.97 -11.36
N THR A 86 -1.42 2.46 -10.17
CA THR A 86 -0.23 2.80 -9.40
C THR A 86 0.66 1.58 -9.24
N THR A 87 1.84 1.81 -8.67
CA THR A 87 2.79 0.75 -8.38
C THR A 87 2.53 0.23 -6.97
N LEU A 88 2.48 -1.09 -6.82
CA LEU A 88 2.40 -1.71 -5.51
C LEU A 88 3.80 -1.77 -4.90
N VAL A 89 3.96 -1.21 -3.71
CA VAL A 89 5.23 -1.25 -2.98
C VAL A 89 5.09 -2.27 -1.87
N THR A 90 5.99 -3.25 -1.84
CA THR A 90 5.87 -4.33 -0.88
C THR A 90 7.24 -4.94 -0.56
N LEU A 91 7.37 -5.50 0.65
CA LEU A 91 8.51 -6.32 1.02
C LEU A 91 8.19 -7.81 0.88
N ASP A 92 6.95 -8.14 0.56
CA ASP A 92 6.51 -9.53 0.46
C ASP A 92 7.02 -10.13 -0.85
N ALA A 93 7.94 -11.09 -0.75
CA ALA A 93 8.53 -11.72 -1.93
C ALA A 93 7.49 -12.41 -2.80
N GLU A 94 6.45 -12.96 -2.17
CA GLU A 94 5.39 -13.62 -2.89
C GLU A 94 4.60 -12.63 -3.74
N GLN A 95 4.31 -11.46 -3.21
CA GLN A 95 3.63 -10.42 -3.97
C GLN A 95 4.50 -9.93 -5.13
N LEU A 96 5.79 -9.73 -4.89
CA LEU A 96 6.70 -9.31 -5.94
C LEU A 96 6.69 -10.30 -7.09
N GLN A 97 6.75 -11.59 -6.77
CA GLN A 97 6.84 -12.62 -7.78
C GLN A 97 5.52 -12.84 -8.50
N ARG A 98 4.41 -12.86 -7.76
CA ARG A 98 3.12 -13.26 -8.31
C ARG A 98 2.36 -12.12 -8.96
N LEU A 99 2.60 -10.89 -8.56
CA LEU A 99 1.81 -9.76 -9.02
C LEU A 99 2.49 -8.89 -10.05
N ASN A 100 3.78 -9.07 -10.28
CA ASN A 100 4.51 -8.18 -11.17
C ASN A 100 3.96 -8.21 -12.61
N ASP A 101 3.33 -9.31 -13.01
CA ASP A 101 2.71 -9.38 -14.33
C ASP A 101 1.33 -8.73 -14.37
N VAL A 102 0.74 -8.47 -13.23
CA VAL A 102 -0.61 -7.89 -13.13
C VAL A 102 -0.53 -6.38 -12.92
N ILE A 103 0.35 -5.95 -12.03
CA ILE A 103 0.57 -4.53 -11.74
C ILE A 103 2.05 -4.34 -11.47
N PRO A 104 2.57 -3.13 -11.69
CA PRO A 104 3.96 -2.86 -11.32
C PRO A 104 4.13 -3.05 -9.81
N THR A 105 5.13 -3.82 -9.43
CA THR A 105 5.39 -4.15 -8.03
C THR A 105 6.85 -3.89 -7.72
N ARG A 106 7.10 -3.13 -6.66
CA ARG A 106 8.46 -2.71 -6.28
C ARG A 106 8.67 -2.83 -4.80
N THR A 107 9.92 -2.96 -4.39
CA THR A 107 10.27 -2.87 -2.98
C THR A 107 10.42 -1.41 -2.59
N PRO A 108 10.34 -1.10 -1.29
CA PRO A 108 10.62 0.27 -0.84
C PRO A 108 12.01 0.76 -1.26
N ALA A 109 12.99 -0.12 -1.27
CA ALA A 109 14.34 0.25 -1.68
C ALA A 109 14.38 0.67 -3.15
N GLN A 110 13.66 -0.05 -4.02
CA GLN A 110 13.60 0.29 -5.43
C GLN A 110 12.95 1.65 -5.66
N ILE A 111 11.88 1.95 -4.93
CA ILE A 111 11.23 3.25 -5.03
C ILE A 111 12.14 4.35 -4.54
N SER A 112 12.83 4.11 -3.43
CA SER A 112 13.75 5.10 -2.87
C SER A 112 14.87 5.43 -3.86
N GLN A 113 15.41 4.43 -4.54
CA GLN A 113 16.44 4.66 -5.54
C GLN A 113 15.91 5.49 -6.71
N THR A 114 14.70 5.21 -7.13
CA THR A 114 14.08 5.97 -8.22
C THR A 114 13.91 7.43 -7.83
N TRP A 115 13.42 7.68 -6.61
CA TRP A 115 13.23 9.05 -6.14
C TRP A 115 14.56 9.79 -5.99
N ALA A 116 15.58 9.11 -5.50
CA ALA A 116 16.90 9.72 -5.38
C ALA A 116 17.45 10.11 -6.73
N ALA A 117 17.31 9.24 -7.74
CA ALA A 117 17.76 9.54 -9.09
C ALA A 117 17.02 10.74 -9.65
N GLN A 118 15.72 10.82 -9.41
CA GLN A 118 14.92 11.95 -9.91
C GLN A 118 15.33 13.26 -9.26
N SER A 119 15.66 13.23 -7.98
CA SER A 119 15.99 14.47 -7.29
C SER A 119 17.39 14.97 -7.65
N GLU A 120 18.22 14.14 -8.26
CA GLU A 120 19.52 14.60 -8.72
C GLU A 120 19.42 15.32 -10.06
N GLU A 121 18.30 15.22 -10.72
CA GLU A 121 18.10 15.90 -11.97
C GLU A 121 17.47 17.26 -11.75
#